data_bdfe93a7ffb79db6d9a72f2b9101cc6b
#
_entry.id   bdfe93a7ffb79db6d9a72f2b9101cc6b
#
_cell.length_a   1.000
_cell.length_b   1.000
_cell.length_c   1.000
_cell.angle_alpha   90.00
_cell.angle_beta   90.00
_cell.angle_gamma   90.00
#
_symmetry.space_group_name_H-M   'P 1'
#
loop_
_entity.id
_entity.type
_entity.pdbx_description
1 polymer ?
#
loop_
_entity_poly.entity_id
_entity_poly.type
_entity_poly.pdbx_seq_one_letter_code
_entity_poly.pdbx_strand_id
1 'polypeptide(L)'
;MLTSAELTSRLREAGFKVTPQRLAVYNMLSHTKAHPNADTIYKELQPLYPTMSLATVYKALAILCDLGLAQELNVGEEAFRYDADTSHHPHIRCTCCGRVDDVPALNTEGVYEQVKDETGYALSDHQLYFFGVCPECQEKKAHAVHXQPIPLPFIKKADTWCQLFXCIYGIXKRKQFX
;
A
#
# COMPACT_ATOMS: atom_id res chain seq x y z
N MET A 1 -0.52 8.81 -18.58
CA MET A 1 -1.56 9.63 -17.92
C MET A 1 -2.42 10.30 -18.98
N LEU A 2 -3.76 10.37 -18.77
CA LEU A 2 -4.69 10.95 -19.74
C LEU A 2 -4.80 12.46 -19.54
N THR A 3 -4.97 13.17 -20.66
CA THR A 3 -5.38 14.58 -20.63
C THR A 3 -6.85 14.68 -20.18
N SER A 4 -7.28 15.88 -19.78
CA SER A 4 -8.68 16.12 -19.39
C SER A 4 -9.66 15.82 -20.53
N ALA A 5 -9.25 16.01 -21.79
CA ALA A 5 -10.07 15.71 -22.95
C ALA A 5 -10.25 14.19 -23.15
N GLU A 6 -9.16 13.44 -23.03
CA GLU A 6 -9.18 11.97 -23.11
C GLU A 6 -9.99 11.35 -21.98
N LEU A 7 -9.81 11.82 -20.75
CA LEU A 7 -10.60 11.39 -19.60
C LEU A 7 -12.09 11.64 -19.82
N THR A 8 -12.43 12.82 -20.34
CA THR A 8 -13.82 13.19 -20.67
C THR A 8 -14.41 12.23 -21.71
N SER A 9 -13.64 11.89 -22.76
CA SER A 9 -14.07 10.92 -23.79
C SER A 9 -14.35 9.54 -23.19
N ARG A 10 -13.38 9.02 -22.42
CA ARG A 10 -13.48 7.69 -21.78
C ARG A 10 -14.71 7.59 -20.86
N LEU A 11 -14.95 8.63 -20.05
CA LEU A 11 -16.12 8.68 -19.17
C LEU A 11 -17.44 8.65 -19.96
N ARG A 12 -17.53 9.45 -21.04
CA ARG A 12 -18.73 9.51 -21.90
C ARG A 12 -18.99 8.20 -22.62
N GLU A 13 -17.95 7.61 -23.21
CA GLU A 13 -18.02 6.34 -23.95
C GLU A 13 -18.51 5.21 -23.04
N ALA A 14 -18.14 5.25 -21.76
CA ALA A 14 -18.59 4.29 -20.74
C ALA A 14 -19.96 4.66 -20.12
N GLY A 15 -20.62 5.71 -20.59
CA GLY A 15 -21.95 6.11 -20.12
C GLY A 15 -21.98 6.89 -18.82
N PHE A 16 -20.83 7.35 -18.33
CA PHE A 16 -20.76 8.10 -17.08
C PHE A 16 -20.86 9.62 -17.32
N LYS A 17 -21.53 10.30 -16.40
CA LYS A 17 -21.58 11.76 -16.40
C LYS A 17 -20.19 12.33 -16.08
N VAL A 18 -19.76 13.29 -16.89
CA VAL A 18 -18.54 14.06 -16.63
C VAL A 18 -18.86 15.16 -15.64
N THR A 19 -18.24 15.14 -14.49
CA THR A 19 -18.42 16.18 -13.46
C THR A 19 -17.06 16.76 -13.08
N PRO A 20 -17.04 18.07 -12.70
CA PRO A 20 -15.79 18.71 -12.27
C PRO A 20 -15.11 17.96 -11.12
N GLN A 21 -15.89 17.43 -10.18
CA GLN A 21 -15.35 16.69 -9.04
C GLN A 21 -14.64 15.39 -9.48
N ARG A 22 -15.24 14.65 -10.44
CA ARG A 22 -14.64 13.40 -10.95
C ARG A 22 -13.34 13.68 -11.69
N LEU A 23 -13.32 14.74 -12.50
CA LEU A 23 -12.10 15.16 -13.19
C LEU A 23 -11.02 15.59 -12.19
N ALA A 24 -11.41 16.30 -11.13
CA ALA A 24 -10.47 16.74 -10.07
C ALA A 24 -9.85 15.55 -9.32
N VAL A 25 -10.64 14.51 -9.01
CA VAL A 25 -10.13 13.29 -8.34
C VAL A 25 -9.08 12.61 -9.23
N TYR A 26 -9.36 12.39 -10.51
CA TYR A 26 -8.40 11.79 -11.43
C TYR A 26 -7.14 12.67 -11.57
N ASN A 27 -7.35 13.97 -11.77
CA ASN A 27 -6.25 14.92 -11.95
C ASN A 27 -5.32 14.94 -10.74
N MET A 28 -5.87 14.90 -9.53
CA MET A 28 -5.08 14.80 -8.30
C MET A 28 -4.25 13.51 -8.27
N LEU A 29 -4.89 12.35 -8.54
CA LEU A 29 -4.20 11.06 -8.55
C LEU A 29 -3.08 11.02 -9.60
N SER A 30 -3.33 11.53 -10.79
CA SER A 30 -2.37 11.48 -11.90
C SER A 30 -1.15 12.38 -11.69
N HIS A 31 -1.20 13.30 -10.71
CA HIS A 31 -0.09 14.22 -10.43
C HIS A 31 0.62 13.91 -9.10
N THR A 32 0.30 12.79 -8.46
CA THR A 32 0.95 12.42 -7.20
C THR A 32 1.54 11.01 -7.27
N LYS A 33 2.64 10.80 -6.56
CA LYS A 33 3.24 9.49 -6.30
C LYS A 33 3.04 9.05 -4.84
N ALA A 34 2.17 9.76 -4.10
CA ALA A 34 1.96 9.50 -2.68
C ALA A 34 0.89 8.42 -2.40
N HIS A 35 0.23 7.92 -3.42
CA HIS A 35 -0.82 6.89 -3.31
C HIS A 35 -1.83 7.23 -2.20
N PRO A 36 -2.59 8.34 -2.35
CA PRO A 36 -3.49 8.79 -1.28
C PRO A 36 -4.69 7.85 -1.12
N ASN A 37 -5.24 7.81 0.09
CA ASN A 37 -6.55 7.20 0.32
C ASN A 37 -7.67 8.23 0.05
N ALA A 38 -8.91 7.77 0.05
CA ALA A 38 -10.07 8.61 -0.26
C ALA A 38 -10.20 9.81 0.68
N ASP A 39 -9.86 9.65 1.97
CA ASP A 39 -9.91 10.73 2.96
C ASP A 39 -8.90 11.84 2.64
N THR A 40 -7.70 11.45 2.24
CA THR A 40 -6.67 12.42 1.83
C THR A 40 -7.12 13.19 0.60
N ILE A 41 -7.62 12.49 -0.41
CA ILE A 41 -8.16 13.11 -1.64
C ILE A 41 -9.28 14.10 -1.28
N TYR A 42 -10.20 13.68 -0.43
CA TYR A 42 -11.31 14.52 0.02
C TYR A 42 -10.81 15.80 0.70
N LYS A 43 -9.89 15.66 1.66
CA LYS A 43 -9.35 16.80 2.42
C LYS A 43 -8.65 17.82 1.52
N GLU A 44 -7.94 17.35 0.49
CA GLU A 44 -7.24 18.24 -0.46
C GLU A 44 -8.18 18.92 -1.45
N LEU A 45 -9.23 18.22 -1.88
CA LEU A 45 -10.16 18.77 -2.88
C LEU A 45 -11.32 19.58 -2.27
N GLN A 46 -11.68 19.33 -1.03
CA GLN A 46 -12.83 19.98 -0.37
C GLN A 46 -12.74 21.52 -0.35
N PRO A 47 -11.56 22.13 -0.12
CA PRO A 47 -11.47 23.61 -0.20
C PRO A 47 -11.76 24.18 -1.59
N LEU A 48 -11.48 23.43 -2.65
CA LEU A 48 -11.72 23.83 -4.04
C LEU A 48 -13.14 23.48 -4.49
N TYR A 49 -13.75 22.47 -3.87
CA TYR A 49 -15.09 21.98 -4.19
C TYR A 49 -15.91 21.85 -2.90
N PRO A 50 -16.39 22.98 -2.32
CA PRO A 50 -17.07 22.95 -1.01
C PRO A 50 -18.29 22.05 -0.92
N THR A 51 -18.93 21.74 -2.06
CA THR A 51 -20.11 20.85 -2.12
C THR A 51 -19.72 19.37 -2.28
N MET A 52 -18.43 19.06 -2.41
CA MET A 52 -17.96 17.68 -2.52
C MET A 52 -18.10 16.97 -1.18
N SER A 53 -18.60 15.75 -1.20
CA SER A 53 -18.64 14.87 -0.02
C SER A 53 -17.62 13.74 -0.18
N LEU A 54 -17.24 13.11 0.92
CA LEU A 54 -16.39 11.92 0.89
C LEU A 54 -17.02 10.81 0.04
N ALA A 55 -18.35 10.64 0.11
CA ALA A 55 -19.08 9.68 -0.74
C ALA A 55 -18.91 10.00 -2.24
N THR A 56 -18.81 11.29 -2.60
CA THR A 56 -18.54 11.70 -4.00
C THR A 56 -17.14 11.25 -4.45
N VAL A 57 -16.16 11.33 -3.55
CA VAL A 57 -14.79 10.87 -3.84
C VAL A 57 -14.80 9.35 -4.06
N TYR A 58 -15.40 8.57 -3.15
CA TYR A 58 -15.50 7.11 -3.31
C TYR A 58 -16.19 6.71 -4.62
N LYS A 59 -17.28 7.39 -4.98
CA LYS A 59 -18.00 7.13 -6.24
C LYS A 59 -17.13 7.47 -7.47
N ALA A 60 -16.31 8.52 -7.39
CA ALA A 60 -15.40 8.86 -8.46
C ALA A 60 -14.30 7.80 -8.60
N LEU A 61 -13.71 7.40 -7.48
CA LEU A 61 -12.64 6.38 -7.42
C LEU A 61 -13.14 5.03 -7.98
N ALA A 62 -14.32 4.58 -7.53
CA ALA A 62 -14.91 3.32 -8.03
C ALA A 62 -15.05 3.35 -9.56
N ILE A 63 -15.58 4.43 -10.12
CA ILE A 63 -15.74 4.56 -11.57
C ILE A 63 -14.37 4.59 -12.29
N LEU A 64 -13.39 5.26 -11.72
CA LEU A 64 -12.03 5.30 -12.29
C LEU A 64 -11.39 3.91 -12.28
N CYS A 65 -11.57 3.14 -11.20
CA CYS A 65 -11.07 1.77 -11.10
C CYS A 65 -11.82 0.84 -12.08
N ASP A 66 -13.14 0.93 -12.17
CA ASP A 66 -13.96 0.16 -13.13
C ASP A 66 -13.53 0.39 -14.58
N LEU A 67 -13.04 1.58 -14.89
CA LEU A 67 -12.58 1.96 -16.23
C LEU A 67 -11.08 1.68 -16.46
N GLY A 68 -10.38 1.13 -15.47
CA GLY A 68 -8.94 0.89 -15.54
C GLY A 68 -8.11 2.19 -15.61
N LEU A 69 -8.65 3.28 -15.06
CA LEU A 69 -8.00 4.58 -15.03
C LEU A 69 -7.34 4.88 -13.67
N ALA A 70 -7.58 4.01 -12.71
CA ALA A 70 -6.91 3.97 -11.41
C ALA A 70 -6.93 2.53 -10.92
N GLN A 71 -6.09 2.22 -9.96
CA GLN A 71 -6.08 0.93 -9.27
C GLN A 71 -6.15 1.13 -7.75
N GLU A 72 -6.79 0.19 -7.08
CA GLU A 72 -6.82 0.13 -5.62
C GLU A 72 -5.64 -0.68 -5.11
N LEU A 73 -4.95 -0.16 -4.11
CA LEU A 73 -3.81 -0.81 -3.46
C LEU A 73 -4.21 -1.22 -2.05
N ASN A 74 -4.24 -2.53 -1.79
CA ASN A 74 -4.47 -3.08 -0.45
C ASN A 74 -3.13 -3.30 0.24
N VAL A 75 -2.58 -2.28 0.82
CA VAL A 75 -1.27 -2.30 1.47
C VAL A 75 -1.33 -2.67 2.95
N GLY A 76 -2.37 -3.39 3.37
CA GLY A 76 -2.53 -3.84 4.76
C GLY A 76 -2.94 -2.72 5.72
N GLU A 77 -3.70 -1.74 5.24
CA GLU A 77 -4.32 -0.68 6.06
C GLU A 77 -5.85 -0.87 6.07
N GLU A 78 -6.55 -0.16 6.94
CA GLU A 78 -8.02 -0.18 6.98
C GLU A 78 -8.64 0.45 5.73
N ALA A 79 -7.94 1.39 5.10
CA ALA A 79 -8.40 2.09 3.91
C ALA A 79 -7.50 1.80 2.71
N PHE A 80 -8.11 1.55 1.57
CA PHE A 80 -7.39 1.38 0.30
C PHE A 80 -6.65 2.66 -0.07
N ARG A 81 -5.48 2.50 -0.69
CA ARG A 81 -4.78 3.57 -1.39
C ARG A 81 -5.14 3.51 -2.88
N TYR A 82 -4.89 4.58 -3.59
CA TYR A 82 -5.24 4.66 -5.02
C TYR A 82 -4.04 5.17 -5.83
N ASP A 83 -3.91 4.60 -7.03
CA ASP A 83 -2.87 4.97 -7.98
C ASP A 83 -3.48 5.15 -9.37
N ALA A 84 -3.08 6.19 -10.09
CA ALA A 84 -3.49 6.42 -11.49
C ALA A 84 -2.55 5.74 -12.50
N ASP A 85 -1.42 5.20 -12.05
CA ASP A 85 -0.59 4.34 -12.89
C ASP A 85 -1.10 2.91 -12.77
N THR A 86 -1.81 2.44 -13.77
CA THR A 86 -2.39 1.09 -13.78
C THR A 86 -1.49 0.05 -14.46
N SER A 87 -0.25 0.41 -14.79
CA SER A 87 0.74 -0.59 -15.23
C SER A 87 1.12 -1.50 -14.06
N HIS A 88 1.49 -2.74 -14.36
CA HIS A 88 1.92 -3.67 -13.31
C HIS A 88 3.28 -3.23 -12.74
N HIS A 89 3.29 -2.81 -11.50
CA HIS A 89 4.51 -2.50 -10.75
C HIS A 89 4.30 -2.80 -9.26
N PRO A 90 5.35 -3.27 -8.59
CA PRO A 90 5.26 -3.54 -7.15
C PRO A 90 5.29 -2.25 -6.33
N HIS A 91 4.76 -2.34 -5.12
CA HIS A 91 4.76 -1.21 -4.17
C HIS A 91 5.48 -1.61 -2.88
N ILE A 92 6.03 -0.64 -2.18
CA ILE A 92 6.60 -0.85 -0.85
C ILE A 92 5.96 0.10 0.15
N ARG A 93 5.51 -0.47 1.28
CA ARG A 93 4.91 0.32 2.37
C ARG A 93 5.86 0.42 3.55
N CYS A 94 6.06 1.63 4.05
CA CYS A 94 6.80 1.85 5.28
C CYS A 94 5.95 1.46 6.49
N THR A 95 6.43 0.51 7.29
CA THR A 95 5.74 0.05 8.50
C THR A 95 5.77 1.07 9.65
N CYS A 96 6.56 2.14 9.51
CA CYS A 96 6.71 3.18 10.54
C CYS A 96 5.80 4.39 10.27
N CYS A 97 5.84 4.97 9.05
CA CYS A 97 5.06 6.18 8.73
C CYS A 97 3.90 5.94 7.78
N GLY A 98 3.75 4.71 7.26
CA GLY A 98 2.66 4.37 6.34
C GLY A 98 2.85 4.82 4.89
N ARG A 99 3.96 5.51 4.56
CA ARG A 99 4.22 5.94 3.17
C ARG A 99 4.27 4.73 2.24
N VAL A 100 3.67 4.87 1.08
CA VAL A 100 3.72 3.87 0.01
C VAL A 100 4.48 4.48 -1.16
N ASP A 101 5.44 3.75 -1.68
CA ASP A 101 6.27 4.15 -2.83
C ASP A 101 6.23 3.05 -3.90
N ASP A 102 6.37 3.43 -5.17
CA ASP A 102 6.56 2.50 -6.29
C ASP A 102 7.93 1.83 -6.19
N VAL A 103 8.01 0.54 -6.55
CA VAL A 103 9.29 -0.15 -6.70
C VAL A 103 9.59 -0.24 -8.20
N PRO A 104 10.48 0.61 -8.71
CA PRO A 104 10.76 0.62 -10.14
C PRO A 104 11.63 -0.56 -10.57
N ALA A 105 11.47 -0.96 -11.82
CA ALA A 105 12.37 -1.87 -12.52
C ALA A 105 12.50 -3.28 -11.90
N LEU A 106 11.49 -3.76 -11.17
CA LEU A 106 11.49 -5.14 -10.70
C LEU A 106 10.82 -6.04 -11.75
N ASN A 107 11.58 -6.99 -12.27
CA ASN A 107 11.05 -7.96 -13.23
C ASN A 107 10.29 -9.06 -12.47
N THR A 108 8.98 -9.11 -12.62
CA THR A 108 8.10 -10.08 -11.99
C THR A 108 7.57 -11.16 -12.96
N GLU A 109 7.96 -11.12 -14.23
CA GLU A 109 7.47 -12.06 -15.25
C GLU A 109 7.73 -13.51 -14.86
N GLY A 110 8.91 -13.82 -14.38
CA GLY A 110 9.27 -15.18 -13.94
C GLY A 110 8.42 -15.68 -12.77
N VAL A 111 8.05 -14.80 -11.86
CA VAL A 111 7.18 -15.15 -10.71
C VAL A 111 5.78 -15.54 -11.19
N TYR A 112 5.23 -14.79 -12.13
CA TYR A 112 3.91 -15.04 -12.71
C TYR A 112 3.86 -16.43 -13.36
N GLU A 113 4.82 -16.74 -14.23
CA GLU A 113 4.90 -18.04 -14.93
C GLU A 113 5.11 -19.18 -13.93
N GLN A 114 5.98 -19.00 -12.94
CA GLN A 114 6.21 -20.01 -11.90
C GLN A 114 4.93 -20.34 -11.14
N VAL A 115 4.18 -19.33 -10.69
CA VAL A 115 2.93 -19.55 -9.96
C VAL A 115 1.92 -20.30 -10.82
N LYS A 116 1.78 -19.92 -12.09
CA LYS A 116 0.89 -20.57 -13.05
C LYS A 116 1.27 -22.05 -13.23
N ASP A 117 2.56 -22.32 -13.43
CA ASP A 117 3.05 -23.68 -13.69
C ASP A 117 2.92 -24.59 -12.45
N GLU A 118 3.20 -24.05 -11.27
CA GLU A 118 3.14 -24.85 -10.02
C GLU A 118 1.71 -25.08 -9.54
N THR A 119 0.78 -24.18 -9.83
CA THR A 119 -0.59 -24.25 -9.29
C THR A 119 -1.64 -24.69 -10.30
N GLY A 120 -1.38 -24.53 -11.60
CA GLY A 120 -2.35 -24.80 -12.66
C GLY A 120 -3.48 -23.78 -12.79
N TYR A 121 -3.42 -22.67 -12.04
CA TYR A 121 -4.44 -21.62 -12.09
C TYR A 121 -4.32 -20.79 -13.38
N ALA A 122 -5.46 -20.40 -13.93
CA ALA A 122 -5.52 -19.38 -14.97
C ALA A 122 -5.48 -18.01 -14.25
N LEU A 123 -4.30 -17.42 -14.15
CA LEU A 123 -4.11 -16.17 -13.42
C LEU A 123 -4.74 -15.01 -14.20
N SER A 124 -5.55 -14.20 -13.54
CA SER A 124 -6.19 -13.00 -14.10
C SER A 124 -5.41 -11.72 -13.77
N ASP A 125 -4.74 -11.70 -12.60
CA ASP A 125 -4.03 -10.52 -12.12
C ASP A 125 -3.09 -10.91 -10.97
N HIS A 126 -2.18 -10.00 -10.60
CA HIS A 126 -1.34 -10.14 -9.41
C HIS A 126 -0.95 -8.76 -8.87
N GLN A 127 -0.75 -8.71 -7.57
CA GLN A 127 -0.22 -7.50 -6.90
C GLN A 127 0.92 -7.94 -5.99
N LEU A 128 2.01 -7.21 -5.98
CA LEU A 128 3.18 -7.51 -5.18
C LEU A 128 3.50 -6.34 -4.25
N TYR A 129 3.45 -6.61 -2.95
CA TYR A 129 3.70 -5.61 -1.91
C TYR A 129 4.89 -6.00 -1.05
N PHE A 130 5.74 -5.02 -0.79
CA PHE A 130 6.85 -5.14 0.17
C PHE A 130 6.56 -4.29 1.40
N PHE A 131 7.09 -4.69 2.54
CA PHE A 131 6.95 -3.98 3.80
C PHE A 131 8.33 -3.75 4.42
N GLY A 132 8.63 -2.54 4.83
CA GLY A 132 9.94 -2.19 5.38
C GLY A 132 9.89 -0.86 6.12
N VAL A 133 11.05 -0.31 6.44
CA VAL A 133 11.18 1.02 7.07
C VAL A 133 11.87 1.93 6.08
N CYS A 134 11.24 3.03 5.68
CA CYS A 134 11.78 3.95 4.68
C CYS A 134 13.07 4.64 5.20
N PRO A 135 13.93 5.13 4.31
CA PRO A 135 15.19 5.78 4.72
C PRO A 135 15.01 6.88 5.75
N GLU A 136 14.02 7.76 5.57
CA GLU A 136 13.73 8.85 6.51
C GLU A 136 13.39 8.34 7.91
N CYS A 137 12.63 7.24 8.01
CA CYS A 137 12.28 6.65 9.30
C CYS A 137 13.47 5.90 9.93
N GLN A 138 14.35 5.33 9.10
CA GLN A 138 15.60 4.73 9.59
C GLN A 138 16.49 5.79 10.20
N GLU A 139 16.66 6.93 9.53
CA GLU A 139 17.45 8.06 10.03
C GLU A 139 16.89 8.61 11.35
N LYS A 140 15.57 8.82 11.43
CA LYS A 140 14.91 9.30 12.67
C LYS A 140 15.14 8.33 13.84
N LYS A 141 15.10 7.01 13.58
CA LYS A 141 15.40 6.00 14.61
C LYS A 141 16.87 6.02 15.01
N ALA A 142 17.78 6.15 14.06
CA ALA A 142 19.22 6.25 14.34
C ALA A 142 19.53 7.46 15.20
N HIS A 143 18.93 8.61 14.90
CA HIS A 143 19.11 9.84 15.74
C HIS A 143 18.48 9.71 17.12
N ALA A 144 17.35 9.00 17.27
CA ALA A 144 16.70 8.80 18.56
C ALA A 144 17.52 7.89 19.49
N VAL A 145 18.31 6.97 18.95
CA VAL A 145 19.19 6.09 19.74
C VAL A 145 20.38 6.83 20.29
N HIS A 146 20.84 7.88 19.66
CA HIS A 146 21.96 8.70 20.16
C HIS A 146 21.60 9.67 21.28
N UNK A 147 20.58 9.63 21.52
CA UNK A 147 20.19 10.61 22.44
C UNK A 147 19.92 10.11 23.81
N GLN A 148 19.86 9.01 23.93
CA GLN A 148 19.74 8.52 25.29
C GLN A 148 21.04 7.84 25.71
N PRO A 149 21.67 8.30 26.81
CA PRO A 149 22.73 7.51 27.39
C PRO A 149 22.14 6.21 27.91
N ILE A 150 22.65 5.09 27.41
CA ILE A 150 22.24 3.74 27.84
C ILE A 150 22.61 3.63 29.32
N PRO A 151 21.65 3.52 30.26
CA PRO A 151 22.02 3.13 31.62
C PRO A 151 22.50 1.69 31.49
N LEU A 152 23.77 1.48 31.87
CA LEU A 152 24.37 0.15 31.95
C LEU A 152 23.49 -0.71 32.86
N PRO A 153 22.81 -1.76 32.33
CA PRO A 153 22.09 -2.64 33.24
C PRO A 153 23.09 -3.43 34.05
N PHE A 154 22.87 -3.42 35.34
CA PHE A 154 23.50 -4.33 36.27
C PHE A 154 23.44 -5.74 35.72
N ILE A 155 24.60 -6.32 35.38
CA ILE A 155 24.69 -7.73 34.98
C ILE A 155 24.44 -8.56 36.22
N LYS A 156 23.19 -8.96 36.46
CA LYS A 156 22.87 -10.03 37.38
C LYS A 156 22.49 -11.26 36.56
N LYS A 157 23.41 -12.21 36.59
CA LYS A 157 23.29 -13.66 36.29
C LYS A 157 22.31 -14.11 35.21
N ALA A 158 22.90 -14.65 34.18
CA ALA A 158 22.27 -15.35 33.07
C ALA A 158 21.67 -16.70 33.52
N ASP A 159 20.45 -16.74 34.05
CA ASP A 159 19.81 -18.02 34.33
C ASP A 159 18.29 -18.07 34.11
N THR A 160 17.68 -17.09 33.45
CA THR A 160 16.21 -17.09 33.37
C THR A 160 15.61 -16.94 31.97
N TRP A 161 16.43 -16.87 30.93
CA TRP A 161 15.90 -16.66 29.56
C TRP A 161 15.50 -17.93 28.82
N CYS A 162 15.92 -19.09 29.32
CA CYS A 162 15.63 -20.35 28.63
C CYS A 162 14.22 -20.92 28.90
N GLN A 163 13.50 -20.43 29.91
CA GLN A 163 12.18 -20.93 30.24
C GLN A 163 11.00 -20.20 29.61
N LEU A 164 11.20 -18.96 29.13
CA LEU A 164 10.11 -18.17 28.55
C LEU A 164 9.88 -18.42 27.04
N PHE A 165 10.88 -18.94 26.37
CA PHE A 165 10.74 -19.31 24.96
C PHE A 165 9.98 -20.61 24.69
N UNK A 166 9.94 -21.22 25.65
CA UNK A 166 9.38 -22.42 25.51
C UNK A 166 7.94 -22.42 25.56
N CYS A 167 7.48 -21.49 26.09
CA CYS A 167 6.02 -21.44 26.27
C CYS A 167 5.28 -20.83 25.07
N ILE A 168 5.98 -20.12 24.22
CA ILE A 168 5.37 -19.38 23.11
C ILE A 168 5.36 -20.20 21.81
N TYR A 169 6.30 -21.12 21.64
CA TYR A 169 6.36 -22.00 20.48
C TYR A 169 6.20 -23.48 20.94
N GLY A 170 4.95 -23.92 21.14
CA GLY A 170 4.59 -25.28 21.52
C GLY A 170 5.04 -26.34 20.50
N ILE A 171 6.31 -26.79 20.55
CA ILE A 171 6.81 -27.90 19.76
C ILE A 171 6.87 -29.12 20.66
N UNK A 172 6.08 -29.78 20.70
CA UNK A 172 6.02 -30.81 21.40
C UNK A 172 6.85 -31.79 20.86
N LYS A 173 7.66 -32.05 21.30
CA LYS A 173 8.43 -33.27 21.06
C LYS A 173 7.61 -34.50 21.40
N ARG A 174 7.13 -35.19 20.43
CA ARG A 174 6.57 -36.55 20.61
C ARG A 174 7.71 -37.48 21.06
N LYS A 175 7.59 -38.01 22.28
CA LYS A 175 8.42 -39.12 22.73
C LYS A 175 7.94 -40.40 22.03
N GLN A 176 8.79 -41.01 21.24
CA GLN A 176 8.60 -42.40 20.83
C GLN A 176 8.95 -43.32 21.99
N PHE A 177 7.98 -44.21 22.40
CA PHE A 177 8.24 -45.41 23.21
C PHE A 177 8.18 -46.61 22.28
N UNK A 178 9.06 -47.25 22.54
CA UNK A 178 9.14 -48.45 21.89
C UNK A 178 9.23 -49.47 22.63
#